data_058cef2eb059291f71a94aedfb77576c
#
_entry.id   058cef2eb059291f71a94aedfb77576c
#
_cell.length_a   1.000
_cell.length_b   1.000
_cell.length_c   1.000
_cell.angle_alpha   90.00
_cell.angle_beta   90.00
_cell.angle_gamma   90.00
#
_symmetry.space_group_name_H-M   'P 1'
#
loop_
_entity.id
_entity.type
_entity.pdbx_description
1 polymer ?
#
loop_
_entity_poly.entity_id
_entity_poly.type
_entity_poly.pdbx_seq_one_letter_code
_entity_poly.pdbx_strand_id
1 'polypeptide(L)'
;MIRHPSSRTTRLGLLGFSGRDPLADGLARRLDDDWHFFRTLAPGGIEPIDAIVVGPGGTWAISTVGERGRFARRNGHWYLQHRSTGSWVPWDAAPITAARLAARRLSLYLERAGLPADVAGAIVPPADMTVEAAPGESIGVTVERDPERLATTLVGEALLSQAQVDRIVALLDPRQPLPQLAPSTPRG
;
A
#
# COMPACT_ATOMS: atom_id res chain seq x y z
N MET A 1 0.57 16.30 4.10
CA MET A 1 0.72 14.86 4.40
C MET A 1 1.66 14.67 5.58
N ILE A 2 1.20 13.98 6.61
CA ILE A 2 1.98 13.64 7.81
C ILE A 2 2.70 12.31 7.58
N ARG A 3 4.03 12.30 7.79
CA ARG A 3 4.87 11.11 7.62
C ARG A 3 5.14 10.45 8.97
N HIS A 4 4.91 9.15 9.06
CA HIS A 4 5.23 8.35 10.22
C HIS A 4 6.55 7.61 10.03
N PRO A 5 7.36 7.43 11.08
CA PRO A 5 8.63 6.74 10.99
C PRO A 5 8.43 5.26 10.63
N SER A 6 9.39 4.71 9.90
CA SER A 6 9.42 3.29 9.55
C SER A 6 9.58 2.42 10.81
N SER A 7 8.93 1.26 10.84
CA SER A 7 9.03 0.28 11.93
C SER A 7 10.38 -0.46 11.98
N ARG A 8 11.23 -0.32 10.96
CA ARG A 8 12.57 -0.88 10.97
C ARG A 8 13.54 0.00 11.75
N THR A 9 13.55 -0.13 13.06
CA THR A 9 14.73 0.19 13.86
C THR A 9 15.73 -0.96 13.73
N THR A 10 16.37 -1.09 12.58
CA THR A 10 17.55 -1.92 12.50
C THR A 10 18.66 -1.20 13.27
N ARG A 11 19.04 -1.74 14.40
CA ARG A 11 20.29 -1.41 15.07
C ARG A 11 21.46 -1.75 14.14
N LEU A 12 21.75 -0.90 13.19
CA LEU A 12 23.06 -0.81 12.58
C LEU A 12 23.42 0.68 12.52
N GLY A 13 24.49 0.97 13.23
CA GLY A 13 24.95 2.30 13.54
C GLY A 13 25.19 3.18 12.31
N LEU A 14 25.11 4.47 12.63
CA LEU A 14 25.87 5.57 12.05
C LEU A 14 26.28 5.48 10.58
N LEU A 15 25.33 5.61 9.68
CA LEU A 15 25.53 6.37 8.44
C LEU A 15 24.16 6.96 8.10
N GLY A 16 24.00 8.24 8.40
CA GLY A 16 22.78 9.00 8.12
C GLY A 16 22.55 9.13 6.62
N PHE A 17 21.96 8.12 6.04
CA PHE A 17 21.22 8.27 4.79
C PHE A 17 19.80 8.72 5.19
N SER A 18 19.62 10.02 5.33
CA SER A 18 18.31 10.63 5.10
C SER A 18 18.02 10.51 3.61
N GLY A 19 17.82 9.28 3.15
CA GLY A 19 17.50 8.96 1.78
C GLY A 19 16.15 9.61 1.46
N ARG A 20 16.17 10.49 0.45
CA ARG A 20 14.97 11.07 -0.13
C ARG A 20 14.05 9.90 -0.52
N ASP A 21 12.79 9.92 -0.04
CA ASP A 21 11.78 8.93 -0.42
C ASP A 21 10.94 9.50 -1.58
N PRO A 22 11.24 9.11 -2.84
CA PRO A 22 10.55 9.67 -4.00
C PRO A 22 9.03 9.46 -3.98
N LEU A 23 8.57 8.34 -3.40
CA LEU A 23 7.14 8.06 -3.24
C LEU A 23 6.52 9.07 -2.27
N ALA A 24 7.06 9.20 -1.07
CA ALA A 24 6.56 10.12 -0.06
C ALA A 24 6.65 11.59 -0.53
N ASP A 25 7.74 11.95 -1.21
CA ASP A 25 7.94 13.32 -1.73
C ASP A 25 6.94 13.64 -2.85
N GLY A 26 6.66 12.70 -3.74
CA GLY A 26 5.69 12.87 -4.82
C GLY A 26 4.25 12.96 -4.30
N LEU A 27 3.88 12.08 -3.37
CA LEU A 27 2.55 12.13 -2.73
C LEU A 27 2.35 13.45 -1.96
N ALA A 28 3.36 13.93 -1.22
CA ALA A 28 3.28 15.14 -0.41
C ALA A 28 3.06 16.43 -1.22
N ARG A 29 3.29 16.41 -2.52
CA ARG A 29 3.02 17.58 -3.39
C ARG A 29 1.54 17.78 -3.67
N ARG A 30 0.71 16.76 -3.44
CA ARG A 30 -0.72 16.76 -3.77
C ARG A 30 -1.62 16.46 -2.57
N LEU A 31 -1.11 15.73 -1.59
CA LEU A 31 -1.84 15.37 -0.38
C LEU A 31 -1.58 16.39 0.72
N ASP A 32 -2.64 16.88 1.34
CA ASP A 32 -2.59 17.82 2.47
C ASP A 32 -2.31 17.11 3.81
N ASP A 33 -2.49 17.82 4.94
CA ASP A 33 -2.17 17.31 6.27
C ASP A 33 -3.23 16.34 6.83
N ASP A 34 -4.35 16.13 6.12
CA ASP A 34 -5.36 15.12 6.47
C ASP A 34 -4.95 13.71 6.02
N TRP A 35 -3.80 13.60 5.35
CA TRP A 35 -3.24 12.34 4.88
C TRP A 35 -2.02 11.92 5.67
N HIS A 36 -1.97 10.63 6.02
CA HIS A 36 -0.90 10.00 6.80
C HIS A 36 -0.17 8.96 5.96
N PHE A 37 1.16 9.00 6.00
CA PHE A 37 2.03 8.09 5.26
C PHE A 37 2.90 7.28 6.21
N PHE A 38 2.84 5.96 6.09
CA PHE A 38 3.67 5.01 6.82
C PHE A 38 4.58 4.27 5.84
N ARG A 39 5.87 4.19 6.13
CA ARG A 39 6.83 3.47 5.31
C ARG A 39 7.26 2.17 5.99
N THR A 40 7.23 1.06 5.24
CA THR A 40 7.68 -0.27 5.69
C THR A 40 7.07 -0.66 7.04
N LEU A 41 5.76 -0.75 7.08
CA LEU A 41 5.02 -1.09 8.29
C LEU A 41 4.55 -2.55 8.26
N ALA A 42 4.68 -3.25 9.39
CA ALA A 42 4.21 -4.61 9.60
C ALA A 42 3.10 -4.65 10.68
N PRO A 43 1.86 -4.21 10.36
CA PRO A 43 0.79 -4.12 11.33
C PRO A 43 0.48 -5.49 11.95
N GLY A 44 0.40 -5.58 13.28
CA GLY A 44 0.07 -6.84 13.96
C GLY A 44 1.02 -8.01 13.67
N GLY A 45 2.25 -7.75 13.23
CA GLY A 45 3.25 -8.78 12.91
C GLY A 45 3.02 -9.50 11.56
N ILE A 46 2.14 -8.96 10.70
CA ILE A 46 2.01 -9.46 9.33
C ILE A 46 3.25 -9.09 8.50
N GLU A 47 3.39 -9.70 7.32
CA GLU A 47 4.45 -9.36 6.38
C GLU A 47 4.47 -7.85 6.09
N PRO A 48 5.65 -7.20 6.08
CA PRO A 48 5.77 -5.76 5.90
C PRO A 48 5.11 -5.29 4.60
N ILE A 49 4.38 -4.18 4.68
CA ILE A 49 3.83 -3.46 3.54
C ILE A 49 4.75 -2.29 3.25
N ASP A 50 5.14 -2.10 1.97
CA ASP A 50 6.13 -1.10 1.58
C ASP A 50 5.70 0.32 1.96
N ALA A 51 4.43 0.67 1.71
CA ALA A 51 3.84 1.90 2.19
C ALA A 51 2.34 1.74 2.44
N ILE A 52 1.85 2.44 3.48
CA ILE A 52 0.43 2.58 3.77
C ILE A 52 0.10 4.07 3.75
N VAL A 53 -1.00 4.42 3.09
CA VAL A 53 -1.53 5.77 3.06
C VAL A 53 -2.95 5.75 3.60
N VAL A 54 -3.26 6.65 4.53
CA VAL A 54 -4.57 6.78 5.15
C VAL A 54 -5.01 8.23 5.09
N GLY A 55 -6.22 8.48 4.65
CA GLY A 55 -6.79 9.82 4.58
C GLY A 55 -8.27 9.78 4.20
N PRO A 56 -8.89 10.94 3.93
CA PRO A 56 -10.32 11.02 3.61
C PRO A 56 -10.74 10.11 2.45
N GLY A 57 -9.92 9.95 1.41
CA GLY A 57 -10.20 9.07 0.26
C GLY A 57 -9.96 7.58 0.53
N GLY A 58 -9.72 7.18 1.79
CA GLY A 58 -9.62 5.77 2.17
C GLY A 58 -8.25 5.32 2.69
N THR A 59 -8.11 4.00 2.80
CA THR A 59 -6.85 3.34 3.21
C THR A 59 -6.25 2.60 2.02
N TRP A 60 -4.96 2.78 1.80
CA TRP A 60 -4.25 2.24 0.66
C TRP A 60 -3.00 1.48 1.10
N ALA A 61 -2.82 0.27 0.55
CA ALA A 61 -1.57 -0.48 0.65
C ALA A 61 -0.82 -0.35 -0.68
N ILE A 62 0.37 0.25 -0.64
CA ILE A 62 1.17 0.54 -1.83
C ILE A 62 2.39 -0.37 -1.85
N SER A 63 2.59 -1.08 -2.96
CA SER A 63 3.79 -1.86 -3.25
C SER A 63 4.70 -1.10 -4.21
N THR A 64 5.99 -1.13 -3.94
CA THR A 64 7.05 -0.57 -4.80
C THR A 64 7.86 -1.66 -5.50
N VAL A 65 7.46 -2.91 -5.32
CA VAL A 65 8.09 -4.06 -5.97
C VAL A 65 7.47 -4.29 -7.35
N GLY A 66 8.30 -4.55 -8.33
CA GLY A 66 7.85 -4.81 -9.70
C GLY A 66 8.89 -5.62 -10.47
N GLU A 67 8.58 -5.90 -11.72
CA GLU A 67 9.41 -6.65 -12.65
C GLU A 67 9.63 -5.84 -13.93
N ARG A 68 10.70 -6.15 -14.66
CA ARG A 68 10.98 -5.51 -15.96
C ARG A 68 10.19 -6.18 -17.07
N GLY A 69 9.49 -5.39 -17.89
CA GLY A 69 8.83 -5.90 -19.08
C GLY A 69 7.44 -5.31 -19.32
N ARG A 70 6.81 -5.80 -20.37
CA ARG A 70 5.41 -5.46 -20.69
C ARG A 70 4.53 -6.63 -20.33
N PHE A 71 3.55 -6.36 -19.51
CA PHE A 71 2.62 -7.33 -18.97
C PHE A 71 1.19 -6.99 -19.42
N ALA A 72 0.40 -8.00 -19.76
CA ALA A 72 -0.99 -7.79 -20.12
C ALA A 72 -1.89 -8.84 -19.48
N ARG A 73 -3.09 -8.40 -19.05
CA ARG A 73 -4.18 -9.27 -18.67
C ARG A 73 -5.14 -9.43 -19.84
N ARG A 74 -5.42 -10.67 -20.23
CA ARG A 74 -6.31 -11.02 -21.33
C ARG A 74 -7.07 -12.31 -21.00
N ASN A 75 -8.39 -12.31 -21.19
CA ASN A 75 -9.25 -13.47 -20.90
C ASN A 75 -9.04 -14.06 -19.50
N GLY A 76 -8.86 -13.19 -18.50
CA GLY A 76 -8.62 -13.59 -17.10
C GLY A 76 -7.19 -14.06 -16.80
N HIS A 77 -6.32 -14.19 -17.78
CA HIS A 77 -4.95 -14.68 -17.64
C HIS A 77 -3.92 -13.56 -17.80
N TRP A 78 -2.75 -13.74 -17.16
CA TRP A 78 -1.64 -12.81 -17.25
C TRP A 78 -0.58 -13.31 -18.23
N TYR A 79 0.02 -12.37 -18.96
CA TYR A 79 1.05 -12.62 -19.95
C TYR A 79 2.17 -11.61 -19.87
N LEU A 80 3.40 -12.06 -20.13
CA LEU A 80 4.60 -11.26 -20.35
C LEU A 80 4.92 -11.24 -21.84
N GLN A 81 5.22 -10.06 -22.39
CA GLN A 81 5.72 -9.94 -23.75
C GLN A 81 7.21 -10.27 -23.81
N HIS A 82 7.56 -11.32 -24.52
CA HIS A 82 8.95 -11.71 -24.72
C HIS A 82 9.69 -10.66 -25.57
N ARG A 83 10.82 -10.16 -25.06
CA ARG A 83 11.51 -9.00 -25.65
C ARG A 83 12.01 -9.21 -27.07
N SER A 84 12.55 -10.39 -27.38
CA SER A 84 13.19 -10.65 -28.69
C SER A 84 12.17 -11.05 -29.77
N THR A 85 11.10 -11.76 -29.41
CA THR A 85 10.11 -12.27 -30.38
C THR A 85 8.83 -11.44 -30.43
N GLY A 86 8.56 -10.61 -29.40
CA GLY A 86 7.31 -9.89 -29.25
C GLY A 86 6.12 -10.80 -28.89
N SER A 87 6.31 -12.11 -28.78
CA SER A 87 5.26 -13.06 -28.43
C SER A 87 4.87 -12.94 -26.95
N TRP A 88 3.60 -13.27 -26.65
CA TRP A 88 3.09 -13.29 -25.29
C TRP A 88 3.20 -14.68 -24.69
N VAL A 89 3.83 -14.78 -23.53
CA VAL A 89 3.99 -16.02 -22.75
C VAL A 89 3.26 -15.92 -21.41
N PRO A 90 2.75 -17.01 -20.85
CA PRO A 90 2.11 -16.98 -19.53
C PRO A 90 3.03 -16.36 -18.46
N TRP A 91 2.43 -15.61 -17.53
CA TRP A 91 3.11 -14.94 -16.42
C TRP A 91 2.29 -15.13 -15.14
N ASP A 92 2.97 -15.34 -14.01
CA ASP A 92 2.32 -15.59 -12.71
C ASP A 92 1.76 -14.35 -12.00
N ALA A 93 2.08 -13.15 -12.51
CA ALA A 93 1.67 -11.87 -11.96
C ALA A 93 2.09 -11.65 -10.49
N ALA A 94 3.22 -12.21 -10.05
CA ALA A 94 3.66 -12.15 -8.66
C ALA A 94 3.62 -10.74 -8.05
N PRO A 95 4.10 -9.66 -8.70
CA PRO A 95 4.02 -8.31 -8.13
C PRO A 95 2.58 -7.81 -7.94
N ILE A 96 1.68 -8.12 -8.87
CA ILE A 96 0.26 -7.75 -8.76
C ILE A 96 -0.41 -8.55 -7.65
N THR A 97 -0.11 -9.83 -7.57
CA THR A 97 -0.62 -10.71 -6.51
C THR A 97 -0.13 -10.26 -5.14
N ALA A 98 1.14 -9.90 -5.00
CA ALA A 98 1.71 -9.39 -3.75
C ALA A 98 1.03 -8.09 -3.30
N ALA A 99 0.80 -7.13 -4.21
CA ALA A 99 0.10 -5.88 -3.90
C ALA A 99 -1.35 -6.14 -3.45
N ARG A 100 -2.07 -7.06 -4.10
CA ARG A 100 -3.43 -7.47 -3.69
C ARG A 100 -3.44 -8.12 -2.31
N LEU A 101 -2.48 -9.00 -2.03
CA LEU A 101 -2.35 -9.66 -0.74
C LEU A 101 -2.01 -8.65 0.36
N ALA A 102 -1.15 -7.67 0.11
CA ALA A 102 -0.83 -6.60 1.05
C ALA A 102 -2.10 -5.83 1.44
N ALA A 103 -2.91 -5.40 0.47
CA ALA A 103 -4.18 -4.74 0.72
C ALA A 103 -5.15 -5.63 1.51
N ARG A 104 -5.28 -6.91 1.15
CA ARG A 104 -6.16 -7.85 1.85
C ARG A 104 -5.72 -8.11 3.29
N ARG A 105 -4.42 -8.24 3.54
CA ARG A 105 -3.86 -8.42 4.89
C ARG A 105 -4.15 -7.20 5.78
N LEU A 106 -3.93 -5.99 5.24
CA LEU A 106 -4.26 -4.77 5.95
C LEU A 106 -5.76 -4.66 6.23
N SER A 107 -6.60 -4.97 5.24
CA SER A 107 -8.05 -5.03 5.39
C SER A 107 -8.47 -5.94 6.57
N LEU A 108 -7.95 -7.17 6.63
CA LEU A 108 -8.24 -8.11 7.72
C LEU A 108 -7.72 -7.62 9.08
N TYR A 109 -6.61 -6.90 9.09
CA TYR A 109 -6.08 -6.31 10.33
C TYR A 109 -6.99 -5.21 10.87
N LEU A 110 -7.48 -4.31 10.00
CA LEU A 110 -8.42 -3.26 10.37
C LEU A 110 -9.79 -3.84 10.79
N GLU A 111 -10.28 -4.83 10.07
CA GLU A 111 -11.54 -5.52 10.38
C GLU A 111 -11.52 -6.12 11.80
N ARG A 112 -10.43 -6.80 12.18
CA ARG A 112 -10.25 -7.35 13.53
C ARG A 112 -10.24 -6.28 14.62
N ALA A 113 -9.86 -5.06 14.29
CA ALA A 113 -9.90 -3.91 15.20
C ALA A 113 -11.26 -3.17 15.19
N GLY A 114 -12.25 -3.67 14.43
CA GLY A 114 -13.54 -3.01 14.29
C GLY A 114 -13.49 -1.66 13.58
N LEU A 115 -12.53 -1.50 12.66
CA LEU A 115 -12.33 -0.30 11.87
C LEU A 115 -12.79 -0.50 10.42
N PRO A 116 -13.04 0.58 9.66
CA PRO A 116 -13.29 0.48 8.23
C PRO A 116 -12.15 -0.30 7.55
N ALA A 117 -12.52 -1.38 6.86
CA ALA A 117 -11.58 -2.37 6.35
C ALA A 117 -11.53 -2.41 4.81
N ASP A 118 -12.14 -1.43 4.14
CA ASP A 118 -12.01 -1.28 2.69
C ASP A 118 -10.63 -0.68 2.38
N VAL A 119 -9.73 -1.54 1.95
CA VAL A 119 -8.34 -1.19 1.64
C VAL A 119 -8.07 -1.42 0.16
N ALA A 120 -7.74 -0.36 -0.53
CA ALA A 120 -7.32 -0.42 -1.92
C ALA A 120 -5.83 -0.78 -2.04
N GLY A 121 -5.50 -1.53 -3.08
CA GLY A 121 -4.12 -1.87 -3.43
C GLY A 121 -3.58 -1.00 -4.55
N ALA A 122 -2.32 -0.58 -4.44
CA ALA A 122 -1.62 0.09 -5.52
C ALA A 122 -0.22 -0.50 -5.71
N ILE A 123 0.29 -0.41 -6.93
CA ILE A 123 1.69 -0.70 -7.25
C ILE A 123 2.30 0.51 -7.97
N VAL A 124 3.46 0.92 -7.50
CA VAL A 124 4.32 1.92 -8.17
C VAL A 124 5.43 1.15 -8.87
N PRO A 125 5.25 0.82 -10.16
CA PRO A 125 6.17 -0.04 -10.88
C PRO A 125 7.46 0.70 -11.23
N PRO A 126 8.59 -0.02 -11.44
CA PRO A 126 9.81 0.55 -11.99
C PRO A 126 9.58 1.08 -13.41
N ALA A 127 10.51 1.93 -13.87
CA ALA A 127 10.37 2.65 -15.15
C ALA A 127 10.21 1.72 -16.36
N ASP A 128 10.72 0.52 -16.30
CA ASP A 128 10.73 -0.48 -17.36
C ASP A 128 9.66 -1.58 -17.21
N MET A 129 8.72 -1.42 -16.25
CA MET A 129 7.53 -2.26 -16.13
C MET A 129 6.30 -1.54 -16.68
N THR A 130 5.55 -2.17 -17.56
CA THR A 130 4.22 -1.70 -18.00
C THR A 130 3.19 -2.79 -17.80
N VAL A 131 2.01 -2.41 -17.34
CA VAL A 131 0.89 -3.32 -17.09
C VAL A 131 -0.33 -2.81 -17.81
N GLU A 132 -0.94 -3.66 -18.62
CA GLU A 132 -2.12 -3.36 -19.41
C GLU A 132 -3.22 -4.39 -19.10
N ALA A 133 -4.48 -4.00 -19.24
CA ALA A 133 -5.62 -4.91 -19.20
C ALA A 133 -6.42 -4.78 -20.50
N ALA A 134 -6.93 -5.89 -21.01
CA ALA A 134 -7.86 -5.86 -22.13
C ALA A 134 -9.14 -5.10 -21.73
N PRO A 135 -9.87 -4.54 -22.71
CA PRO A 135 -11.15 -3.87 -22.45
C PRO A 135 -12.09 -4.77 -21.63
N GLY A 136 -12.63 -4.22 -20.53
CA GLY A 136 -13.54 -4.93 -19.63
C GLY A 136 -12.85 -5.79 -18.57
N GLU A 137 -11.51 -5.89 -18.56
CA GLU A 137 -10.78 -6.61 -17.52
C GLU A 137 -10.21 -5.65 -16.46
N SER A 138 -10.20 -6.10 -15.20
CA SER A 138 -9.61 -5.35 -14.08
C SER A 138 -8.25 -5.93 -13.71
N ILE A 139 -7.28 -5.06 -13.47
CA ILE A 139 -5.97 -5.44 -12.91
C ILE A 139 -6.13 -5.85 -11.44
N GLY A 140 -7.13 -5.30 -10.74
CA GLY A 140 -7.41 -5.57 -9.34
C GLY A 140 -6.55 -4.79 -8.34
N VAL A 141 -5.65 -3.93 -8.84
CA VAL A 141 -4.90 -2.92 -8.10
C VAL A 141 -4.70 -1.70 -9.00
N THR A 142 -4.49 -0.54 -8.41
CA THR A 142 -4.07 0.65 -9.16
C THR A 142 -2.61 0.52 -9.56
N VAL A 143 -2.31 0.72 -10.84
CA VAL A 143 -0.93 0.72 -11.36
C VAL A 143 -0.60 2.13 -11.82
N GLU A 144 0.23 2.83 -11.06
CA GLU A 144 0.63 4.20 -11.40
C GLU A 144 2.09 4.42 -11.00
N ARG A 145 2.89 4.84 -11.98
CA ARG A 145 4.33 5.07 -11.79
C ARG A 145 4.63 6.41 -11.16
N ASP A 146 3.85 7.43 -11.51
CA ASP A 146 4.02 8.78 -11.03
C ASP A 146 3.30 8.95 -9.67
N PRO A 147 4.03 9.19 -8.56
CA PRO A 147 3.41 9.38 -7.26
C PRO A 147 2.43 10.57 -7.19
N GLU A 148 2.64 11.62 -8.01
CA GLU A 148 1.70 12.75 -8.04
C GLU A 148 0.37 12.37 -8.70
N ARG A 149 0.40 11.55 -9.75
CA ARG A 149 -0.81 10.99 -10.36
C ARG A 149 -1.48 9.99 -9.45
N LEU A 150 -0.69 9.14 -8.77
CA LEU A 150 -1.23 8.24 -7.76
C LEU A 150 -1.98 9.05 -6.69
N ALA A 151 -1.40 10.13 -6.17
CA ALA A 151 -2.06 11.00 -5.20
C ALA A 151 -3.41 11.53 -5.71
N THR A 152 -3.55 11.87 -6.99
CA THR A 152 -4.83 12.27 -7.57
C THR A 152 -5.88 11.17 -7.49
N THR A 153 -5.46 9.91 -7.66
CA THR A 153 -6.36 8.74 -7.49
C THR A 153 -6.74 8.53 -6.04
N LEU A 154 -5.80 8.75 -5.11
CA LEU A 154 -6.05 8.60 -3.66
C LEU A 154 -7.08 9.63 -3.15
N VAL A 155 -7.04 10.85 -3.64
CA VAL A 155 -7.91 11.96 -3.20
C VAL A 155 -9.38 11.73 -3.56
N GLY A 156 -9.73 10.89 -4.51
CA GLY A 156 -11.07 10.51 -4.95
C GLY A 156 -12.26 10.96 -4.09
N GLU A 157 -13.30 10.15 -4.01
CA GLU A 157 -14.44 10.39 -3.11
C GLU A 157 -14.02 10.23 -1.63
N ALA A 158 -14.57 11.08 -0.75
CA ALA A 158 -14.33 10.94 0.69
C ALA A 158 -15.07 9.72 1.25
N LEU A 159 -14.30 8.69 1.59
CA LEU A 159 -14.78 7.39 2.10
C LEU A 159 -14.68 7.28 3.63
N LEU A 160 -13.79 8.04 4.24
CA LEU A 160 -13.53 8.02 5.69
C LEU A 160 -13.78 9.39 6.30
N SER A 161 -14.45 9.41 7.45
CA SER A 161 -14.50 10.59 8.31
C SER A 161 -13.16 10.80 9.02
N GLN A 162 -12.87 12.03 9.46
CA GLN A 162 -11.65 12.34 10.21
C GLN A 162 -11.47 11.44 11.44
N ALA A 163 -12.53 11.20 12.19
CA ALA A 163 -12.49 10.30 13.35
C ALA A 163 -12.12 8.85 13.00
N GLN A 164 -12.49 8.38 11.80
CA GLN A 164 -12.07 7.06 11.31
C GLN A 164 -10.60 7.07 10.89
N VAL A 165 -10.16 8.11 10.20
CA VAL A 165 -8.73 8.32 9.86
C VAL A 165 -7.89 8.30 11.13
N ASP A 166 -8.23 9.11 12.14
CA ASP A 166 -7.49 9.20 13.39
C ASP A 166 -7.38 7.84 14.12
N ARG A 167 -8.46 7.07 14.14
CA ARG A 167 -8.48 5.74 14.76
C ARG A 167 -7.62 4.73 14.01
N ILE A 168 -7.64 4.75 12.67
CA ILE A 168 -6.78 3.90 11.84
C ILE A 168 -5.32 4.28 12.05
N VAL A 169 -5.01 5.57 12.02
CA VAL A 169 -3.66 6.10 12.28
C VAL A 169 -3.16 5.69 13.65
N ALA A 170 -3.98 5.84 14.69
CA ALA A 170 -3.62 5.42 16.05
C ALA A 170 -3.32 3.92 16.14
N LEU A 171 -4.08 3.07 15.42
CA LEU A 171 -3.83 1.64 15.38
C LEU A 171 -2.53 1.28 14.63
N LEU A 172 -2.19 2.04 13.58
CA LEU A 172 -1.01 1.80 12.75
C LEU A 172 0.26 2.43 13.31
N ASP A 173 0.17 3.39 14.24
CA ASP A 173 1.34 4.07 14.81
C ASP A 173 2.15 3.09 15.69
N PRO A 174 3.39 2.74 15.30
CA PRO A 174 4.21 1.79 16.05
C PRO A 174 4.65 2.31 17.42
N ARG A 175 4.42 3.59 17.72
CA ARG A 175 4.74 4.23 19.01
C ARG A 175 3.59 4.14 20.02
N GLN A 176 2.38 3.87 19.57
CA GLN A 176 1.26 3.67 20.47
C GLN A 176 1.29 2.22 20.97
N PRO A 177 1.50 1.98 22.28
CA PRO A 177 1.29 0.67 22.83
C PRO A 177 -0.17 0.28 22.58
N LEU A 178 -0.40 -0.92 22.05
CA LEU A 178 -1.74 -1.47 21.97
C LEU A 178 -2.41 -1.31 23.35
N PRO A 179 -3.67 -0.83 23.43
CA PRO A 179 -4.38 -0.81 24.69
C PRO A 179 -4.31 -2.22 25.28
N GLN A 180 -3.66 -2.36 26.45
CA GLN A 180 -3.66 -3.63 27.15
C GLN A 180 -5.12 -3.92 27.46
N LEU A 181 -5.67 -4.97 26.85
CA LEU A 181 -6.96 -5.50 27.24
C LEU A 181 -6.87 -5.79 28.74
N ALA A 182 -7.57 -5.01 29.54
CA ALA A 182 -7.63 -5.26 30.98
C ALA A 182 -8.00 -6.73 31.18
N PRO A 183 -7.25 -7.47 32.02
CA PRO A 183 -7.60 -8.87 32.28
C PRO A 183 -9.05 -8.92 32.74
N SER A 184 -9.86 -9.71 32.04
CA SER A 184 -11.25 -9.90 32.44
C SER A 184 -11.26 -10.44 33.86
N THR A 185 -11.68 -9.62 34.80
CA THR A 185 -11.86 -10.06 36.19
C THR A 185 -12.89 -11.19 36.17
N PRO A 186 -12.56 -12.41 36.59
CA PRO A 186 -13.57 -13.46 36.68
C PRO A 186 -14.65 -12.99 37.65
N ARG A 187 -15.89 -12.94 37.18
CA ARG A 187 -17.05 -12.74 38.06
C ARG A 187 -17.15 -13.99 38.94
N GLY A 188 -16.83 -13.84 40.23
CA GLY A 188 -17.16 -14.79 41.26
C GLY A 188 -18.66 -14.93 41.50
#